data_356b4f723fb5755cc97484671c5a214b
#
_entry.id   356b4f723fb5755cc97484671c5a214b
#
_cell.length_a   1.000
_cell.length_b   1.000
_cell.length_c   1.000
_cell.angle_alpha   90.00
_cell.angle_beta   90.00
_cell.angle_gamma   90.00
#
_symmetry.space_group_name_H-M   'P 1'
#
loop_
_entity.id
_entity.type
_entity.pdbx_description
1 polymer ?
#
loop_
_entity_poly.entity_id
_entity_poly.type
_entity_poly.pdbx_seq_one_letter_code
_entity_poly.pdbx_strand_id
1 'polypeptide(L)'
;MRHGQTNYNRLGLCNNDPAKDVHLTPDGITQAEIAAQQLRRVPLEFIIVSELPRTRETAEIINRYHHVPIQTEPAINDIRSGFDSLPVTNYFQAIKADPLHITPPGGESLLTHKKRIFQFLDYLILGQNKHVLVIAHEETLRTVSCYFHNLTDEQMLTLHFQNCAILEFSPQSPGTEYH
;
A
#
# COMPACT_ATOMS: atom_id res chain seq x y z
N MET A 1 4.02 3.35 3.00
CA MET A 1 4.85 3.65 1.81
C MET A 1 4.39 2.78 0.65
N ARG A 2 4.40 3.29 -0.61
CA ARG A 2 4.15 2.49 -1.82
C ARG A 2 5.43 1.74 -2.22
N HIS A 3 5.32 0.52 -2.75
CA HIS A 3 6.45 -0.25 -3.30
C HIS A 3 7.14 0.48 -4.47
N GLY A 4 8.36 0.09 -4.81
CA GLY A 4 9.10 0.58 -5.99
C GLY A 4 8.45 0.18 -7.31
N GLN A 5 8.79 0.87 -8.40
CA GLN A 5 8.25 0.58 -9.74
C GLN A 5 8.54 -0.85 -10.16
N THR A 6 7.54 -1.54 -10.72
CA THR A 6 7.66 -2.90 -11.26
C THR A 6 7.59 -2.94 -12.78
N ASN A 7 7.99 -4.08 -13.37
CA ASN A 7 7.78 -4.38 -14.78
C ASN A 7 6.29 -4.22 -15.17
N TYR A 8 5.34 -4.65 -14.31
CA TYR A 8 3.91 -4.50 -14.57
C TYR A 8 3.43 -3.04 -14.48
N ASN A 9 4.00 -2.24 -13.57
CA ASN A 9 3.70 -0.80 -13.58
C ASN A 9 4.09 -0.14 -14.91
N ARG A 10 5.26 -0.49 -15.47
CA ARG A 10 5.71 0.02 -16.78
C ARG A 10 4.81 -0.41 -17.92
N LEU A 11 4.25 -1.61 -17.85
CA LEU A 11 3.35 -2.16 -18.86
C LEU A 11 1.88 -1.76 -18.64
N GLY A 12 1.55 -1.13 -17.51
CA GLY A 12 0.18 -0.78 -17.16
C GLY A 12 -0.71 -1.99 -16.93
N LEU A 13 -0.18 -3.05 -16.28
CA LEU A 13 -0.88 -4.30 -16.03
C LEU A 13 -1.28 -4.44 -14.56
N CYS A 14 -2.43 -5.09 -14.32
CA CYS A 14 -2.86 -5.50 -12.98
C CYS A 14 -2.09 -6.74 -12.49
N ASN A 15 -1.85 -6.83 -11.18
CA ASN A 15 -1.31 -8.04 -10.55
C ASN A 15 -1.74 -8.18 -9.09
N ASN A 16 -2.38 -9.31 -8.79
CA ASN A 16 -2.66 -9.78 -7.43
C ASN A 16 -2.15 -11.21 -7.17
N ASP A 17 -1.59 -11.87 -8.18
CA ASP A 17 -1.05 -13.22 -8.06
C ASP A 17 0.45 -13.16 -7.67
N PRO A 18 0.83 -13.62 -6.46
CA PRO A 18 2.23 -13.60 -6.03
C PRO A 18 3.12 -14.58 -6.79
N ALA A 19 2.55 -15.54 -7.54
CA ALA A 19 3.30 -16.47 -8.37
C ALA A 19 3.71 -15.89 -9.75
N LYS A 20 3.18 -14.72 -10.11
CA LYS A 20 3.58 -14.05 -11.37
C LYS A 20 4.95 -13.42 -11.24
N ASP A 21 5.68 -13.41 -12.35
CA ASP A 21 7.00 -12.76 -12.46
C ASP A 21 6.84 -11.23 -12.47
N VAL A 22 6.52 -10.67 -11.31
CA VAL A 22 6.39 -9.23 -11.09
C VAL A 22 7.44 -8.78 -10.09
N HIS A 23 8.45 -8.09 -10.59
CA HIS A 23 9.63 -7.66 -9.84
C HIS A 23 9.91 -6.16 -10.04
N LEU A 24 10.76 -5.59 -9.17
CA LEU A 24 11.20 -4.20 -9.31
C LEU A 24 12.01 -4.02 -10.58
N THR A 25 11.76 -2.92 -11.29
CA THR A 25 12.63 -2.48 -12.40
C THR A 25 13.93 -1.87 -11.84
N PRO A 26 14.97 -1.64 -12.66
CA PRO A 26 16.14 -0.87 -12.24
C PRO A 26 15.77 0.50 -11.66
N ASP A 27 14.77 1.18 -12.25
CA ASP A 27 14.24 2.44 -11.72
C ASP A 27 13.56 2.24 -10.36
N GLY A 28 12.80 1.14 -10.21
CA GLY A 28 12.16 0.78 -8.94
C GLY A 28 13.16 0.48 -7.82
N ILE A 29 14.28 -0.17 -8.14
CA ILE A 29 15.39 -0.40 -7.21
C ILE A 29 15.99 0.95 -6.79
N THR A 30 16.28 1.83 -7.74
CA THR A 30 16.81 3.18 -7.47
C THR A 30 15.85 3.99 -6.59
N GLN A 31 14.54 3.94 -6.86
CA GLN A 31 13.52 4.59 -6.03
C GLN A 31 13.54 4.04 -4.59
N ALA A 32 13.65 2.73 -4.43
CA ALA A 32 13.72 2.10 -3.11
C ALA A 32 15.01 2.46 -2.36
N GLU A 33 16.15 2.59 -3.06
CA GLU A 33 17.41 3.03 -2.46
C GLU A 33 17.36 4.50 -1.99
N ILE A 34 16.72 5.38 -2.76
CA ILE A 34 16.48 6.78 -2.35
C ILE A 34 15.60 6.81 -1.09
N ALA A 35 14.52 6.04 -1.08
CA ALA A 35 13.63 5.93 0.09
C ALA A 35 14.36 5.35 1.31
N ALA A 36 15.26 4.37 1.11
CA ALA A 36 16.08 3.81 2.17
C ALA A 36 17.00 4.87 2.80
N GLN A 37 17.59 5.75 2.00
CA GLN A 37 18.39 6.87 2.51
C GLN A 37 17.56 7.88 3.31
N GLN A 38 16.34 8.17 2.87
CA GLN A 38 15.42 9.05 3.61
C GLN A 38 15.04 8.47 4.97
N LEU A 39 14.78 7.17 5.02
CA LEU A 39 14.33 6.46 6.22
C LEU A 39 15.48 6.03 7.16
N ARG A 40 16.74 6.08 6.74
CA ARG A 40 17.89 5.47 7.45
C ARG A 40 18.05 5.83 8.93
N ARG A 41 17.48 6.96 9.36
CA ARG A 41 17.56 7.44 10.76
C ARG A 41 16.28 7.22 11.55
N VAL A 42 15.21 6.72 10.90
CA VAL A 42 13.96 6.38 11.58
C VAL A 42 14.20 5.12 12.38
N PRO A 43 13.92 5.07 13.69
CA PRO A 43 14.20 3.89 14.53
C PRO A 43 13.10 2.85 14.36
N LEU A 44 13.04 2.21 13.18
CA LEU A 44 12.04 1.18 12.87
C LEU A 44 12.15 0.00 13.84
N GLU A 45 11.00 -0.51 14.29
CA GLU A 45 10.90 -1.72 15.11
C GLU A 45 10.70 -2.97 14.23
N PHE A 46 9.91 -2.86 13.16
CA PHE A 46 9.71 -3.88 12.15
C PHE A 46 9.10 -3.27 10.87
N ILE A 47 9.10 -4.06 9.82
CA ILE A 47 8.53 -3.69 8.52
C ILE A 47 7.39 -4.67 8.20
N ILE A 48 6.24 -4.17 7.79
CA ILE A 48 5.11 -4.97 7.31
C ILE A 48 5.03 -4.87 5.79
N VAL A 49 4.86 -6.02 5.13
CA VAL A 49 4.72 -6.13 3.67
C VAL A 49 3.49 -6.94 3.30
N SER A 50 2.95 -6.75 2.11
CA SER A 50 1.93 -7.63 1.56
C SER A 50 2.53 -8.98 1.12
N GLU A 51 1.71 -9.93 0.68
CA GLU A 51 2.17 -11.20 0.10
C GLU A 51 2.82 -11.01 -1.29
N LEU A 52 2.65 -9.86 -1.93
CA LEU A 52 3.16 -9.61 -3.29
C LEU A 52 4.66 -9.30 -3.28
N PRO A 53 5.49 -10.00 -4.08
CA PRO A 53 6.95 -9.93 -4.03
C PRO A 53 7.52 -8.51 -4.08
N ARG A 54 6.95 -7.61 -4.87
CA ARG A 54 7.39 -6.21 -5.02
C ARG A 54 7.46 -5.43 -3.70
N THR A 55 6.61 -5.73 -2.73
CA THR A 55 6.65 -5.07 -1.41
C THR A 55 7.80 -5.61 -0.57
N ARG A 56 8.08 -6.91 -0.64
CA ARG A 56 9.20 -7.54 0.03
C ARG A 56 10.54 -7.09 -0.56
N GLU A 57 10.68 -7.07 -1.88
CA GLU A 57 11.88 -6.56 -2.55
C GLU A 57 12.19 -5.12 -2.12
N THR A 58 11.17 -4.25 -2.08
CA THR A 58 11.31 -2.88 -1.60
C THR A 58 11.75 -2.86 -0.13
N ALA A 59 11.14 -3.70 0.72
CA ALA A 59 11.46 -3.80 2.15
C ALA A 59 12.91 -4.25 2.38
N GLU A 60 13.38 -5.22 1.63
CA GLU A 60 14.75 -5.75 1.76
C GLU A 60 15.81 -4.67 1.45
N ILE A 61 15.54 -3.81 0.45
CA ILE A 61 16.43 -2.67 0.15
C ILE A 61 16.46 -1.69 1.32
N ILE A 62 15.30 -1.30 1.87
CA ILE A 62 15.21 -0.38 2.99
C ILE A 62 15.84 -0.98 4.25
N ASN A 63 15.60 -2.25 4.50
CA ASN A 63 16.05 -2.95 5.70
C ASN A 63 17.59 -3.11 5.81
N ARG A 64 18.34 -2.82 4.76
CA ARG A 64 19.82 -2.78 4.80
C ARG A 64 20.35 -1.79 5.85
N TYR A 65 19.58 -0.78 6.23
CA TYR A 65 19.95 0.21 7.25
C TYR A 65 19.36 -0.06 8.63
N HIS A 66 18.35 -0.94 8.72
CA HIS A 66 17.57 -1.13 9.96
C HIS A 66 17.79 -2.51 10.60
N HIS A 67 17.94 -3.56 9.79
CA HIS A 67 18.12 -4.94 10.23
C HIS A 67 17.00 -5.42 11.19
N VAL A 68 15.75 -5.03 10.92
CA VAL A 68 14.58 -5.37 11.72
C VAL A 68 13.77 -6.51 11.08
N PRO A 69 12.88 -7.19 11.83
CA PRO A 69 11.99 -8.20 11.24
C PRO A 69 11.11 -7.65 10.13
N ILE A 70 10.94 -8.44 9.04
CA ILE A 70 9.96 -8.18 7.97
C ILE A 70 8.82 -9.18 8.12
N GLN A 71 7.61 -8.68 8.36
CA GLN A 71 6.40 -9.47 8.57
C GLN A 71 5.49 -9.36 7.35
N THR A 72 4.87 -10.48 6.96
CA THR A 72 3.88 -10.50 5.86
C THR A 72 2.49 -10.39 6.43
N GLU A 73 1.68 -9.49 5.86
CA GLU A 73 0.31 -9.23 6.27
C GLU A 73 -0.64 -9.22 5.05
N PRO A 74 -1.46 -10.28 4.88
CA PRO A 74 -2.39 -10.38 3.75
C PRO A 74 -3.44 -9.27 3.72
N ALA A 75 -3.78 -8.68 4.88
CA ALA A 75 -4.76 -7.60 4.94
C ALA A 75 -4.34 -6.34 4.17
N ILE A 76 -3.05 -6.16 3.86
CA ILE A 76 -2.54 -5.04 3.06
C ILE A 76 -2.19 -5.41 1.62
N ASN A 77 -2.63 -6.58 1.14
CA ASN A 77 -2.51 -6.93 -0.29
C ASN A 77 -3.22 -5.88 -1.15
N ASP A 78 -2.72 -5.71 -2.37
CA ASP A 78 -3.35 -4.81 -3.35
C ASP A 78 -4.83 -5.16 -3.55
N ILE A 79 -5.60 -4.20 -4.07
CA ILE A 79 -6.99 -4.47 -4.43
C ILE A 79 -7.08 -5.60 -5.46
N ARG A 80 -7.91 -6.60 -5.20
CA ARG A 80 -8.15 -7.68 -6.17
C ARG A 80 -8.99 -7.14 -7.32
N SER A 81 -8.32 -6.87 -8.42
CA SER A 81 -8.97 -6.30 -9.60
C SER A 81 -9.83 -7.30 -10.38
N GLY A 82 -9.50 -8.61 -10.32
CA GLY A 82 -10.07 -9.62 -11.21
C GLY A 82 -9.49 -9.58 -12.65
N PHE A 83 -8.48 -8.73 -12.89
CA PHE A 83 -7.87 -8.51 -14.21
C PHE A 83 -6.37 -8.80 -14.22
N ASP A 84 -5.92 -9.84 -13.51
CA ASP A 84 -4.49 -10.19 -13.45
C ASP A 84 -3.87 -10.34 -14.84
N SER A 85 -2.72 -9.71 -15.04
CA SER A 85 -1.97 -9.65 -16.30
C SER A 85 -2.71 -8.96 -17.45
N LEU A 86 -3.82 -8.29 -17.19
CA LEU A 86 -4.54 -7.46 -18.15
C LEU A 86 -4.30 -5.97 -17.89
N PRO A 87 -4.53 -5.12 -18.90
CA PRO A 87 -4.37 -3.67 -18.74
C PRO A 87 -5.21 -3.10 -17.58
N VAL A 88 -4.62 -2.21 -16.79
CA VAL A 88 -5.34 -1.52 -15.69
C VAL A 88 -6.55 -0.72 -16.20
N THR A 89 -6.56 -0.33 -17.46
CA THR A 89 -7.71 0.32 -18.11
C THR A 89 -8.94 -0.56 -18.13
N ASN A 90 -8.80 -1.89 -18.21
CA ASN A 90 -9.92 -2.83 -18.17
C ASN A 90 -10.59 -2.80 -16.79
N TYR A 91 -9.80 -2.78 -15.73
CA TYR A 91 -10.29 -2.63 -14.36
C TYR A 91 -11.05 -1.31 -14.18
N PHE A 92 -10.43 -0.18 -14.54
CA PHE A 92 -11.09 1.12 -14.42
C PHE A 92 -12.36 1.25 -15.25
N GLN A 93 -12.39 0.65 -16.44
CA GLN A 93 -13.61 0.61 -17.25
C GLN A 93 -14.72 -0.22 -16.58
N ALA A 94 -14.36 -1.34 -15.95
CA ALA A 94 -15.31 -2.22 -15.26
C ALA A 94 -15.98 -1.54 -14.05
N ILE A 95 -15.25 -0.70 -13.32
CA ILE A 95 -15.76 -0.02 -12.12
C ILE A 95 -16.24 1.41 -12.36
N LYS A 96 -16.21 1.90 -13.62
CA LYS A 96 -16.43 3.31 -13.97
C LYS A 96 -17.77 3.87 -13.47
N ALA A 97 -18.84 3.06 -13.49
CA ALA A 97 -20.18 3.51 -13.11
C ALA A 97 -20.30 3.75 -11.59
N ASP A 98 -19.57 3.00 -10.78
CA ASP A 98 -19.50 3.16 -9.32
C ASP A 98 -18.18 2.60 -8.81
N PRO A 99 -17.10 3.43 -8.75
CA PRO A 99 -15.77 2.98 -8.39
C PRO A 99 -15.66 2.38 -6.98
N LEU A 100 -16.61 2.73 -6.09
CA LEU A 100 -16.56 2.30 -4.69
C LEU A 100 -17.22 0.93 -4.47
N HIS A 101 -18.37 0.68 -5.12
CA HIS A 101 -19.21 -0.48 -4.79
C HIS A 101 -19.13 -1.61 -5.81
N ILE A 102 -18.75 -1.35 -7.07
CA ILE A 102 -18.66 -2.41 -8.07
C ILE A 102 -17.58 -3.41 -7.68
N THR A 103 -17.98 -4.70 -7.65
CA THR A 103 -17.09 -5.84 -7.47
C THR A 103 -16.89 -6.52 -8.83
N PRO A 104 -15.70 -6.40 -9.45
CA PRO A 104 -15.42 -7.11 -10.70
C PRO A 104 -15.43 -8.63 -10.50
N PRO A 105 -15.71 -9.43 -11.54
CA PRO A 105 -15.64 -10.89 -11.44
C PRO A 105 -14.25 -11.35 -10.94
N GLY A 106 -14.22 -12.16 -9.88
CA GLY A 106 -12.96 -12.63 -9.26
C GLY A 106 -12.20 -11.58 -8.46
N GLY A 107 -12.70 -10.34 -8.40
CA GLY A 107 -12.11 -9.23 -7.68
C GLY A 107 -12.78 -8.90 -6.34
N GLU A 108 -12.52 -7.70 -5.85
CA GLU A 108 -13.21 -7.09 -4.71
C GLU A 108 -13.60 -5.64 -5.03
N SER A 109 -14.61 -5.10 -4.32
CA SER A 109 -14.92 -3.67 -4.41
C SER A 109 -13.92 -2.84 -3.61
N LEU A 110 -13.75 -1.56 -3.99
CA LEU A 110 -12.90 -0.65 -3.22
C LEU A 110 -13.42 -0.47 -1.79
N LEU A 111 -14.74 -0.54 -1.58
CA LEU A 111 -15.32 -0.52 -0.23
C LEU A 111 -14.89 -1.74 0.61
N THR A 112 -14.81 -2.93 0.01
CA THR A 112 -14.32 -4.14 0.70
C THR A 112 -12.83 -4.01 1.01
N HIS A 113 -12.03 -3.53 0.07
CA HIS A 113 -10.62 -3.21 0.28
C HIS A 113 -10.45 -2.22 1.44
N LYS A 114 -11.18 -1.09 1.40
CA LYS A 114 -11.17 -0.06 2.44
C LYS A 114 -11.47 -0.63 3.83
N LYS A 115 -12.50 -1.47 3.96
CA LYS A 115 -12.86 -2.09 5.25
C LYS A 115 -11.74 -2.93 5.84
N ARG A 116 -11.08 -3.80 5.03
CA ARG A 116 -9.96 -4.63 5.54
C ARG A 116 -8.74 -3.82 5.93
N ILE A 117 -8.44 -2.72 5.19
CA ILE A 117 -7.34 -1.82 5.56
C ILE A 117 -7.66 -1.08 6.87
N PHE A 118 -8.90 -0.61 7.07
CA PHE A 118 -9.30 0.05 8.32
C PHE A 118 -9.16 -0.90 9.52
N GLN A 119 -9.63 -2.14 9.39
CA GLN A 119 -9.45 -3.16 10.45
C GLN A 119 -7.97 -3.45 10.75
N PHE A 120 -7.13 -3.51 9.73
CA PHE A 120 -5.69 -3.65 9.91
C PHE A 120 -5.10 -2.45 10.68
N LEU A 121 -5.49 -1.22 10.34
CA LEU A 121 -5.01 -0.01 11.01
C LEU A 121 -5.45 0.04 12.47
N ASP A 122 -6.71 -0.30 12.78
CA ASP A 122 -7.22 -0.39 14.14
C ASP A 122 -6.37 -1.36 14.98
N TYR A 123 -6.08 -2.56 14.42
CA TYR A 123 -5.24 -3.55 15.08
C TYR A 123 -3.80 -3.05 15.27
N LEU A 124 -3.21 -2.43 14.24
CA LEU A 124 -1.84 -1.91 14.29
C LEU A 124 -1.68 -0.82 15.35
N ILE A 125 -2.65 0.09 15.44
CA ILE A 125 -2.66 1.19 16.43
C ILE A 125 -2.77 0.65 17.86
N LEU A 126 -3.61 -0.36 18.09
CA LEU A 126 -3.76 -1.00 19.39
C LEU A 126 -2.48 -1.70 19.86
N GLY A 127 -1.62 -2.12 18.94
CA GLY A 127 -0.34 -2.79 19.24
C GLY A 127 0.73 -1.90 19.92
N GLN A 128 0.48 -0.59 20.05
CA GLN A 128 1.37 0.40 20.71
C GLN A 128 2.81 0.44 20.20
N ASN A 129 3.06 -0.05 18.99
CA ASN A 129 4.36 0.05 18.34
C ASN A 129 4.62 1.50 17.94
N LYS A 130 5.86 1.99 18.14
CA LYS A 130 6.19 3.41 17.93
C LYS A 130 6.53 3.72 16.48
N HIS A 131 7.32 2.86 15.84
CA HIS A 131 7.82 3.10 14.49
C HIS A 131 7.71 1.83 13.64
N VAL A 132 6.65 1.75 12.86
CA VAL A 132 6.40 0.64 11.94
C VAL A 132 6.37 1.16 10.51
N LEU A 133 7.13 0.55 9.63
CA LEU A 133 7.06 0.83 8.20
C LEU A 133 6.13 -0.18 7.53
N VAL A 134 5.04 0.30 6.93
CA VAL A 134 4.14 -0.51 6.11
C VAL A 134 4.43 -0.23 4.64
N ILE A 135 4.81 -1.28 3.87
CA ILE A 135 5.04 -1.18 2.44
C ILE A 135 3.92 -1.89 1.70
N ALA A 136 3.14 -1.14 0.97
CA ALA A 136 1.91 -1.60 0.34
C ALA A 136 1.75 -0.99 -1.07
N HIS A 137 0.53 -0.73 -1.48
CA HIS A 137 0.11 -0.40 -2.83
C HIS A 137 -0.60 0.95 -2.87
N GLU A 138 -0.83 1.51 -4.07
CA GLU A 138 -1.45 2.83 -4.22
C GLU A 138 -2.83 2.90 -3.59
N GLU A 139 -3.70 1.90 -3.83
CA GLU A 139 -5.05 1.86 -3.26
C GLU A 139 -5.02 1.78 -1.72
N THR A 140 -4.03 1.06 -1.17
CA THR A 140 -3.80 1.02 0.27
C THR A 140 -3.40 2.39 0.81
N LEU A 141 -2.50 3.14 0.14
CA LEU A 141 -2.11 4.48 0.57
C LEU A 141 -3.28 5.48 0.53
N ARG A 142 -4.13 5.41 -0.51
CA ARG A 142 -5.38 6.19 -0.57
C ARG A 142 -6.27 5.92 0.64
N THR A 143 -6.44 4.65 0.96
CA THR A 143 -7.27 4.21 2.09
C THR A 143 -6.69 4.61 3.45
N VAL A 144 -5.38 4.48 3.64
CA VAL A 144 -4.67 4.93 4.84
C VAL A 144 -4.80 6.44 5.02
N SER A 145 -4.64 7.22 3.94
CA SER A 145 -4.86 8.67 3.97
C SER A 145 -6.30 9.03 4.35
N CYS A 146 -7.27 8.28 3.82
CA CYS A 146 -8.68 8.44 4.17
C CYS A 146 -8.91 8.21 5.66
N TYR A 147 -8.31 7.18 6.25
CA TYR A 147 -8.42 6.84 7.67
C TYR A 147 -7.88 7.96 8.58
N PHE A 148 -6.63 8.39 8.36
CA PHE A 148 -5.97 9.36 9.25
C PHE A 148 -6.42 10.81 9.06
N HIS A 149 -6.87 11.18 7.87
CA HIS A 149 -7.33 12.53 7.58
C HIS A 149 -8.86 12.66 7.52
N ASN A 150 -9.59 11.59 7.84
CA ASN A 150 -11.05 11.56 7.81
C ASN A 150 -11.63 12.08 6.47
N LEU A 151 -11.03 11.63 5.35
CA LEU A 151 -11.44 12.06 4.01
C LEU A 151 -12.76 11.40 3.61
N THR A 152 -13.53 12.09 2.75
CA THR A 152 -14.66 11.46 2.07
C THR A 152 -14.17 10.45 1.02
N ASP A 153 -15.06 9.56 0.56
CA ASP A 153 -14.72 8.59 -0.49
C ASP A 153 -14.36 9.31 -1.80
N GLU A 154 -15.03 10.39 -2.15
CA GLU A 154 -14.70 11.22 -3.32
C GLU A 154 -13.30 11.81 -3.21
N GLN A 155 -12.92 12.34 -2.04
CA GLN A 155 -11.58 12.87 -1.81
C GLN A 155 -10.53 11.76 -1.91
N MET A 156 -10.79 10.59 -1.31
CA MET A 156 -9.90 9.43 -1.39
C MET A 156 -9.65 9.01 -2.84
N LEU A 157 -10.68 8.98 -3.69
CA LEU A 157 -10.59 8.60 -5.10
C LEU A 157 -9.72 9.54 -5.94
N THR A 158 -9.52 10.80 -5.51
CA THR A 158 -8.67 11.77 -6.21
C THR A 158 -7.19 11.69 -5.87
N LEU A 159 -6.83 10.93 -4.82
CA LEU A 159 -5.44 10.83 -4.39
C LEU A 159 -4.61 9.99 -5.36
N HIS A 160 -3.36 10.41 -5.57
CA HIS A 160 -2.37 9.67 -6.36
C HIS A 160 -1.03 9.67 -5.64
N PHE A 161 -0.37 8.51 -5.62
CA PHE A 161 0.91 8.33 -4.99
C PHE A 161 1.91 7.69 -5.96
N GLN A 162 3.06 8.31 -6.14
CA GLN A 162 4.14 7.74 -6.94
C GLN A 162 4.74 6.49 -6.26
N ASN A 163 5.42 5.64 -7.04
CA ASN A 163 6.19 4.55 -6.47
C ASN A 163 7.19 5.09 -5.44
N CYS A 164 7.38 4.36 -4.35
CA CYS A 164 8.17 4.76 -3.17
C CYS A 164 7.71 6.04 -2.45
N ALA A 165 6.51 6.57 -2.73
CA ALA A 165 5.95 7.65 -1.92
C ALA A 165 5.86 7.21 -0.44
N ILE A 166 6.36 8.07 0.46
CA ILE A 166 6.36 7.86 1.91
C ILE A 166 5.32 8.79 2.51
N LEU A 167 4.42 8.24 3.32
CA LEU A 167 3.50 8.98 4.16
C LEU A 167 3.82 8.66 5.61
N GLU A 168 3.80 9.65 6.47
CA GLU A 168 3.99 9.49 7.91
C GLU A 168 2.70 9.87 8.62
N PHE A 169 2.26 9.00 9.52
CA PHE A 169 1.09 9.21 10.35
C PHE A 169 1.42 8.88 11.80
N SER A 170 0.91 9.70 12.71
CA SER A 170 0.95 9.42 14.13
C SER A 170 -0.47 9.17 14.62
N PRO A 171 -0.75 8.05 15.31
CA PRO A 171 -2.02 7.86 15.98
C PRO A 171 -2.23 9.03 16.94
N GLN A 172 -3.31 9.79 16.78
CA GLN A 172 -3.67 10.78 17.79
C GLN A 172 -4.04 10.02 19.07
N SER A 173 -3.46 10.41 20.20
CA SER A 173 -3.90 9.89 21.49
C SER A 173 -5.40 10.11 21.64
N PRO A 174 -6.19 9.10 22.02
CA PRO A 174 -7.61 9.32 22.27
C PRO A 174 -7.75 10.31 23.43
N GLY A 175 -8.15 11.54 23.14
CA GLY A 175 -8.41 12.53 24.16
C GLY A 175 -7.81 13.92 23.97
N THR A 176 -7.96 14.52 22.80
CA THR A 176 -7.95 15.98 22.69
C THR A 176 -9.10 16.40 21.78
N GLU A 177 -10.27 16.55 22.39
CA GLU A 177 -11.35 17.37 21.80
C GLU A 177 -10.80 18.79 21.64
N TYR A 178 -10.68 19.24 20.40
CA TYR A 178 -10.51 20.66 20.12
C TYR A 178 -11.89 21.32 20.21
N HIS A 179 -12.09 22.13 21.24
CA HIS A 179 -13.18 23.10 21.34
C HIS A 179 -12.98 24.26 20.37
#